data_a00148cd9256bb968305e8ad7001e791
#
_entry.id   a00148cd9256bb968305e8ad7001e791
#
_cell.length_a   1.000
_cell.length_b   1.000
_cell.length_c   1.000
_cell.angle_alpha   90.00
_cell.angle_beta   90.00
_cell.angle_gamma   90.00
#
_symmetry.space_group_name_H-M   'P 1'
#
loop_
_entity.id
_entity.type
_entity.pdbx_description
1 polymer ?
#
loop_
_entity_poly.entity_id
_entity_poly.type
_entity_poly.pdbx_seq_one_letter_code
_entity_poly.pdbx_strand_id
1 'polypeptide(L)'
;MTKNNLKVVKSTKDQELENKEKNKALEAAISQITDNFGKGSVMKLGQKRAMDIESVSTGSLSLDLALGIGGLPKGRIIEVYGPESSGKTTLALQVVAEAQKAGGICAFVDAEHALDPVYAKKLGVNTEEL
;
A
#
# COMPACT_ATOMS: atom_id res chain seq x y z
N MET A 1 -2.60 -32.75 -54.50
CA MET A 1 -1.96 -31.44 -54.64
C MET A 1 -2.03 -30.75 -53.28
N THR A 2 -0.96 -30.85 -52.53
CA THR A 2 -0.86 -30.32 -51.15
C THR A 2 -0.35 -28.87 -51.20
N LYS A 3 -1.19 -27.90 -50.80
CA LYS A 3 -0.78 -26.50 -50.70
C LYS A 3 0.10 -26.31 -49.47
N ASN A 4 1.40 -26.13 -49.65
CA ASN A 4 2.31 -25.71 -48.62
C ASN A 4 2.03 -24.23 -48.27
N ASN A 5 1.45 -23.98 -47.09
CA ASN A 5 1.36 -22.67 -46.51
C ASN A 5 2.74 -22.30 -45.93
N LEU A 6 3.58 -21.62 -46.68
CA LEU A 6 4.80 -20.98 -46.20
C LEU A 6 4.39 -19.81 -45.26
N LYS A 7 4.55 -20.01 -43.95
CA LYS A 7 4.51 -18.90 -43.00
C LYS A 7 5.73 -18.01 -43.24
N VAL A 8 5.50 -16.82 -43.76
CA VAL A 8 6.54 -15.79 -43.85
C VAL A 8 6.97 -15.43 -42.42
N VAL A 9 8.20 -15.79 -42.06
CA VAL A 9 8.83 -15.35 -40.80
C VAL A 9 9.18 -13.89 -41.01
N LYS A 10 8.44 -12.97 -40.32
CA LYS A 10 8.72 -11.54 -40.34
C LYS A 10 10.13 -11.31 -39.79
N SER A 11 10.89 -10.43 -40.44
CA SER A 11 12.23 -10.04 -40.01
C SER A 11 12.15 -9.42 -38.59
N THR A 12 13.21 -9.59 -37.81
CA THR A 12 13.34 -8.97 -36.48
C THR A 12 13.11 -7.47 -36.48
N LYS A 13 13.53 -6.79 -37.54
CA LYS A 13 13.29 -5.35 -37.75
C LYS A 13 11.83 -4.99 -37.97
N ASP A 14 11.07 -5.82 -38.66
CA ASP A 14 9.64 -5.60 -38.90
C ASP A 14 8.84 -5.81 -37.63
N GLN A 15 9.22 -6.76 -36.77
CA GLN A 15 8.64 -6.99 -35.46
C GLN A 15 8.93 -5.85 -34.48
N GLU A 16 10.13 -5.28 -34.51
CA GLU A 16 10.49 -4.13 -33.68
C GLU A 16 9.75 -2.85 -34.09
N LEU A 17 9.55 -2.62 -35.40
CA LEU A 17 8.75 -1.50 -35.90
C LEU A 17 7.28 -1.66 -35.51
N GLU A 18 6.69 -2.83 -35.70
CA GLU A 18 5.29 -3.12 -35.32
C GLU A 18 5.07 -2.98 -33.81
N ASN A 19 6.04 -3.37 -32.98
CA ASN A 19 5.99 -3.19 -31.54
C ASN A 19 6.10 -1.71 -31.12
N LYS A 20 6.91 -0.93 -31.81
CA LYS A 20 7.01 0.53 -31.56
C LYS A 20 5.70 1.25 -31.90
N GLU A 21 5.08 0.91 -33.02
CA GLU A 21 3.78 1.48 -33.41
C GLU A 21 2.67 1.11 -32.43
N LYS A 22 2.61 -0.15 -32.00
CA LYS A 22 1.66 -0.63 -30.99
C LYS A 22 1.83 0.09 -29.65
N ASN A 23 3.09 0.26 -29.20
CA ASN A 23 3.37 0.99 -27.96
C ASN A 23 2.95 2.45 -28.05
N LYS A 24 3.21 3.11 -29.18
CA LYS A 24 2.81 4.50 -29.41
C LYS A 24 1.30 4.67 -29.44
N ALA A 25 0.58 3.74 -30.08
CA ALA A 25 -0.88 3.73 -30.09
C ALA A 25 -1.46 3.48 -28.68
N LEU A 26 -0.85 2.57 -27.89
CA LEU A 26 -1.24 2.31 -26.51
C LEU A 26 -1.03 3.54 -25.60
N GLU A 27 0.11 4.24 -25.74
CA GLU A 27 0.38 5.46 -24.98
C GLU A 27 -0.60 6.57 -25.32
N ALA A 28 -0.94 6.73 -26.60
CA ALA A 28 -1.95 7.71 -27.03
C ALA A 28 -3.34 7.38 -26.44
N ALA A 29 -3.74 6.11 -26.43
CA ALA A 29 -5.01 5.69 -25.84
C ALA A 29 -5.03 5.91 -24.32
N ILE A 30 -3.95 5.60 -23.60
CA ILE A 30 -3.83 5.85 -22.16
C ILE A 30 -3.92 7.34 -21.86
N SER A 31 -3.25 8.21 -22.67
CA SER A 31 -3.35 9.66 -22.51
C SER A 31 -4.77 10.15 -22.69
N GLN A 32 -5.46 9.71 -23.73
CA GLN A 32 -6.85 10.08 -24.02
C GLN A 32 -7.82 9.70 -22.88
N ILE A 33 -7.63 8.50 -22.30
CA ILE A 33 -8.43 8.07 -21.13
C ILE A 33 -8.11 8.94 -19.92
N THR A 34 -6.83 9.24 -19.69
CA THR A 34 -6.39 10.08 -18.57
C THR A 34 -6.93 11.51 -18.69
N ASP A 35 -6.97 12.05 -19.90
CA ASP A 35 -7.49 13.40 -20.16
C ASP A 35 -9.03 13.49 -19.98
N ASN A 36 -9.74 12.42 -20.35
CA ASN A 36 -11.20 12.37 -20.25
C ASN A 36 -11.72 12.01 -18.84
N PHE A 37 -11.01 11.16 -18.13
CA PHE A 37 -11.48 10.57 -16.86
C PHE A 37 -10.60 10.94 -15.66
N GLY A 38 -9.53 11.71 -15.85
CA GLY A 38 -8.63 12.17 -14.81
C GLY A 38 -7.44 11.24 -14.56
N LYS A 39 -6.43 11.78 -13.86
CA LYS A 39 -5.19 11.05 -13.53
C LYS A 39 -5.49 9.87 -12.61
N GLY A 40 -5.07 8.67 -13.00
CA GLY A 40 -5.25 7.46 -12.20
C GLY A 40 -6.41 6.56 -12.66
N SER A 41 -7.21 6.99 -13.64
CA SER A 41 -8.31 6.19 -14.23
C SER A 41 -7.79 4.93 -14.94
N VAL A 42 -6.57 4.96 -15.45
CA VAL A 42 -5.89 3.83 -16.09
C VAL A 42 -4.41 3.84 -15.76
N MET A 43 -3.82 2.66 -15.58
CA MET A 43 -2.37 2.50 -15.37
C MET A 43 -1.89 1.16 -15.94
N LYS A 44 -0.63 1.10 -16.36
CA LYS A 44 0.03 -0.16 -16.70
C LYS A 44 0.40 -0.91 -15.42
N LEU A 45 0.09 -2.20 -15.32
CA LEU A 45 0.31 -3.02 -14.13
C LEU A 45 1.80 -3.04 -13.66
N GLY A 46 2.74 -2.81 -14.56
CA GLY A 46 4.18 -2.71 -14.26
C GLY A 46 4.68 -1.33 -13.88
N GLN A 47 3.87 -0.28 -13.99
CA GLN A 47 4.22 1.04 -13.48
C GLN A 47 3.95 1.06 -11.97
N LYS A 48 4.94 0.68 -11.17
CA LYS A 48 4.97 1.00 -9.74
C LYS A 48 5.05 2.54 -9.60
N ARG A 49 3.91 3.20 -9.60
CA ARG A 49 3.78 4.38 -8.74
C ARG A 49 3.71 3.81 -7.33
N ALA A 50 4.75 4.07 -6.54
CA ALA A 50 4.59 4.07 -5.10
C ALA A 50 3.38 4.97 -4.84
N MET A 51 2.22 4.39 -4.50
CA MET A 51 1.11 5.19 -4.01
C MET A 51 1.65 5.82 -2.74
N ASP A 52 1.67 7.13 -2.69
CA ASP A 52 2.06 7.91 -1.52
C ASP A 52 0.92 7.74 -0.50
N ILE A 53 0.95 6.57 0.16
CA ILE A 53 -0.05 6.21 1.16
C ILE A 53 0.46 6.76 2.48
N GLU A 54 -0.24 7.75 3.02
CA GLU A 54 0.03 8.21 4.37
C GLU A 54 -0.10 7.04 5.36
N SER A 55 0.87 6.89 6.23
CA SER A 55 0.93 5.83 7.21
C SER A 55 1.18 6.38 8.62
N VAL A 56 0.88 5.55 9.62
CA VAL A 56 1.24 5.76 11.02
C VAL A 56 2.25 4.69 11.38
N SER A 57 3.40 5.08 11.91
CA SER A 57 4.42 4.13 12.38
C SER A 57 3.84 3.17 13.42
N THR A 58 4.30 1.93 13.39
CA THR A 58 3.97 0.94 14.43
C THR A 58 4.85 1.07 15.68
N GLY A 59 5.84 1.97 15.65
CA GLY A 59 6.88 2.06 16.69
C GLY A 59 7.97 0.99 16.56
N SER A 60 7.84 0.07 15.61
CA SER A 60 8.83 -0.96 15.30
C SER A 60 9.39 -0.76 13.90
N LEU A 61 10.66 -0.35 13.81
CA LEU A 61 11.33 -0.10 12.53
C LEU A 61 11.29 -1.33 11.61
N SER A 62 11.49 -2.52 12.15
CA SER A 62 11.48 -3.75 11.36
C SER A 62 10.10 -4.06 10.78
N LEU A 63 9.03 -3.80 11.55
CA LEU A 63 7.67 -3.98 11.08
C LEU A 63 7.29 -2.93 10.04
N ASP A 64 7.64 -1.68 10.27
CA ASP A 64 7.40 -0.58 9.33
C ASP A 64 8.07 -0.83 7.97
N LEU A 65 9.30 -1.33 7.98
CA LEU A 65 10.01 -1.73 6.76
C LEU A 65 9.34 -2.94 6.07
N ALA A 66 8.90 -3.93 6.84
CA ALA A 66 8.22 -5.11 6.30
C ALA A 66 6.87 -4.78 5.66
N LEU A 67 6.15 -3.80 6.20
CA LEU A 67 4.88 -3.28 5.63
C LEU A 67 5.10 -2.51 4.31
N GLY A 68 6.30 -2.01 4.05
CA GLY A 68 6.69 -1.40 2.78
C GLY A 68 6.20 0.04 2.56
N ILE A 69 5.36 0.57 3.45
CA ILE A 69 4.84 1.95 3.41
C ILE A 69 5.23 2.75 4.65
N GLY A 70 6.10 2.21 5.50
CA GLY A 70 6.60 2.89 6.71
C GLY A 70 5.63 2.86 7.89
N GLY A 71 4.68 1.95 7.92
CA GLY A 71 3.71 1.79 9.01
C GLY A 71 2.36 1.28 8.57
N LEU A 72 1.33 1.53 9.37
CA LEU A 72 -0.06 1.17 9.05
C LEU A 72 -0.72 2.24 8.19
N PRO A 73 -1.45 1.87 7.10
CA PRO A 73 -2.05 2.84 6.19
C PRO A 73 -3.16 3.64 6.90
N LYS A 74 -3.15 4.97 6.74
CA LYS A 74 -4.23 5.84 7.21
C LYS A 74 -5.51 5.61 6.40
N GLY A 75 -6.65 5.80 7.05
CA GLY A 75 -7.96 5.67 6.41
C GLY A 75 -8.35 4.24 6.04
N ARG A 76 -7.75 3.25 6.68
CA ARG A 76 -8.06 1.82 6.50
C ARG A 76 -8.43 1.17 7.84
N ILE A 77 -9.26 0.14 7.78
CA ILE A 77 -9.49 -0.76 8.90
C ILE A 77 -8.36 -1.80 8.88
N ILE A 78 -7.70 -1.97 10.02
CA ILE A 78 -6.59 -2.91 10.17
C ILE A 78 -7.00 -3.93 11.23
N GLU A 79 -6.97 -5.19 10.83
CA GLU A 79 -7.22 -6.32 11.73
C GLU A 79 -5.90 -6.90 12.21
N VAL A 80 -5.74 -7.02 13.55
CA VAL A 80 -4.60 -7.68 14.18
C VAL A 80 -5.11 -8.87 14.94
N TYR A 81 -4.72 -10.06 14.54
CA TYR A 81 -5.17 -11.31 15.16
C TYR A 81 -3.98 -12.20 15.54
N GLY A 82 -4.23 -13.12 16.48
CA GLY A 82 -3.21 -14.05 16.98
C GLY A 82 -3.62 -14.62 18.33
N PRO A 83 -2.84 -15.58 18.88
CA PRO A 83 -3.10 -16.18 20.18
C PRO A 83 -3.03 -15.15 21.31
N GLU A 84 -3.52 -15.53 22.47
CA GLU A 84 -3.36 -14.76 23.71
C GLU A 84 -1.87 -14.49 23.98
N SER A 85 -1.59 -13.35 24.62
CA SER A 85 -0.23 -12.93 24.98
C SER A 85 0.73 -12.75 23.80
N SER A 86 0.24 -12.66 22.55
CA SER A 86 1.07 -12.46 21.35
C SER A 86 1.49 -11.02 21.10
N GLY A 87 1.10 -10.08 21.96
CA GLY A 87 1.48 -8.66 21.84
C GLY A 87 0.52 -7.79 21.02
N LYS A 88 -0.69 -8.26 20.67
CA LYS A 88 -1.67 -7.48 19.90
C LYS A 88 -1.97 -6.12 20.53
N THR A 89 -2.30 -6.11 21.81
CA THR A 89 -2.60 -4.89 22.57
C THR A 89 -1.35 -4.00 22.69
N THR A 90 -0.17 -4.58 22.88
CA THR A 90 1.10 -3.85 22.91
C THR A 90 1.33 -3.11 21.58
N LEU A 91 1.13 -3.80 20.46
CA LEU A 91 1.25 -3.17 19.13
C LEU A 91 0.24 -2.05 18.94
N ALA A 92 -1.03 -2.27 19.32
CA ALA A 92 -2.07 -1.24 19.21
C ALA A 92 -1.71 0.01 20.05
N LEU A 93 -1.23 -0.17 21.27
CA LEU A 93 -0.81 0.94 22.13
C LEU A 93 0.43 1.68 21.60
N GLN A 94 1.37 0.98 20.99
CA GLN A 94 2.50 1.63 20.32
C GLN A 94 2.06 2.46 19.12
N VAL A 95 1.12 1.97 18.31
CA VAL A 95 0.54 2.74 17.20
C VAL A 95 -0.18 3.99 17.72
N VAL A 96 -0.93 3.88 18.82
CA VAL A 96 -1.56 5.03 19.48
C VAL A 96 -0.49 6.06 19.91
N ALA A 97 0.58 5.60 20.56
CA ALA A 97 1.66 6.49 20.98
C ALA A 97 2.31 7.22 19.80
N GLU A 98 2.58 6.51 18.70
CA GLU A 98 3.16 7.13 17.49
C GLU A 98 2.17 8.09 16.80
N ALA A 99 0.89 7.75 16.77
CA ALA A 99 -0.15 8.65 16.26
C ALA A 99 -0.27 9.94 17.08
N GLN A 100 -0.25 9.84 18.41
CA GLN A 100 -0.26 11.00 19.31
C GLN A 100 0.99 11.86 19.14
N LYS A 101 2.18 11.26 19.01
CA LYS A 101 3.44 11.98 18.71
C LYS A 101 3.36 12.77 17.40
N ALA A 102 2.63 12.26 16.42
CA ALA A 102 2.36 12.95 15.15
C ALA A 102 1.26 14.02 15.25
N GLY A 103 0.71 14.29 16.44
CA GLY A 103 -0.36 15.26 16.66
C GLY A 103 -1.77 14.72 16.37
N GLY A 104 -1.92 13.41 16.22
CA GLY A 104 -3.21 12.74 16.02
C GLY A 104 -4.02 12.61 17.31
N ILE A 105 -5.34 12.73 17.22
CA ILE A 105 -6.27 12.43 18.30
C ILE A 105 -6.63 10.95 18.22
N CYS A 106 -6.49 10.23 19.34
CA CYS A 106 -6.71 8.81 19.42
C CYS A 106 -7.85 8.48 20.39
N ALA A 107 -8.56 7.38 20.12
CA ALA A 107 -9.50 6.79 21.04
C ALA A 107 -9.24 5.28 21.14
N PHE A 108 -9.36 4.73 22.32
CA PHE A 108 -9.19 3.31 22.59
C PHE A 108 -10.49 2.74 23.18
N VAL A 109 -11.02 1.71 22.54
CA VAL A 109 -12.21 1.00 23.05
C VAL A 109 -11.75 -0.33 23.61
N ASP A 110 -11.82 -0.47 24.93
CA ASP A 110 -11.41 -1.67 25.66
C ASP A 110 -12.64 -2.47 26.11
N ALA A 111 -13.03 -3.46 25.33
CA ALA A 111 -14.16 -4.33 25.62
C ALA A 111 -13.84 -5.38 26.71
N GLU A 112 -12.57 -5.68 26.92
CA GLU A 112 -12.10 -6.71 27.86
C GLU A 112 -11.74 -6.13 29.23
N HIS A 113 -11.69 -4.80 29.36
CA HIS A 113 -11.23 -4.06 30.55
C HIS A 113 -9.83 -4.51 31.01
N ALA A 114 -8.96 -4.81 30.07
CA ALA A 114 -7.61 -5.32 30.29
C ALA A 114 -6.52 -4.26 30.08
N LEU A 115 -6.90 -3.02 29.73
CA LEU A 115 -5.95 -1.92 29.55
C LEU A 115 -5.34 -1.49 30.88
N ASP A 116 -4.01 -1.64 30.98
CA ASP A 116 -3.23 -1.09 32.09
C ASP A 116 -2.71 0.31 31.71
N PRO A 117 -3.21 1.39 32.35
CA PRO A 117 -2.76 2.74 32.05
C PRO A 117 -1.26 2.98 32.35
N VAL A 118 -0.70 2.27 33.34
CA VAL A 118 0.71 2.37 33.70
C VAL A 118 1.56 1.76 32.60
N TYR A 119 1.13 0.64 32.07
CA TYR A 119 1.80 0.00 30.95
C TYR A 119 1.68 0.84 29.66
N ALA A 120 0.51 1.36 29.35
CA ALA A 120 0.29 2.26 28.21
C ALA A 120 1.23 3.48 28.27
N LYS A 121 1.35 4.10 29.44
CA LYS A 121 2.26 5.24 29.68
C LYS A 121 3.73 4.87 29.44
N LYS A 122 4.15 3.66 29.84
CA LYS A 122 5.52 3.16 29.58
C LYS A 122 5.79 2.95 28.09
N LEU A 123 4.78 2.64 27.30
CA LEU A 123 4.88 2.52 25.84
C LEU A 123 4.87 3.89 25.14
N GLY A 124 4.69 4.98 25.89
CA GLY A 124 4.72 6.33 25.35
C GLY A 124 3.35 6.94 25.04
N VAL A 125 2.27 6.27 25.44
CA VAL A 125 0.90 6.79 25.28
C VAL A 125 0.69 7.94 26.26
N ASN A 126 0.18 9.06 25.77
CA ASN A 126 -0.36 10.12 26.60
C ASN A 126 -1.77 9.71 27.07
N THR A 127 -1.85 9.18 28.28
CA THR A 127 -3.11 8.66 28.85
C THR A 127 -4.10 9.74 29.25
N GLU A 128 -3.69 11.01 29.28
CA GLU A 128 -4.56 12.14 29.60
C GLU A 128 -5.32 12.64 28.35
N GLU A 129 -4.82 12.27 27.16
CA GLU A 129 -5.40 12.63 25.86
C GLU A 129 -5.96 11.40 25.10
N LEU A 130 -6.11 10.26 25.78
CA LEU A 130 -6.63 9.03 25.19
C LEU A 130 -8.08 8.80 25.63
#